data_7c8bd21b75850cb55c04a18d5dcc9424
#
_entry.id   7c8bd21b75850cb55c04a18d5dcc9424
#
_cell.length_a   1.000
_cell.length_b   1.000
_cell.length_c   1.000
_cell.angle_alpha   90.00
_cell.angle_beta   90.00
_cell.angle_gamma   90.00
#
_symmetry.space_group_name_H-M   'P 1'
#
loop_
_entity.id
_entity.type
_entity.pdbx_description
1 polymer ?
#
loop_
_entity_poly.entity_id
_entity_poly.type
_entity_poly.pdbx_seq_one_letter_code
_entity_poly.pdbx_strand_id
1 'polypeptide(L)' 'MAEPKYPKGERVWVGYYNAEHELCFILTSKESCEFYFLYELVDGEFKKLGKARTPKELEDKFEVSKRMRC' A
#
# COMPACT_ATOMS: atom_id res chain seq x y z
N MET A 1 4.31 -19.89 -6.48
CA MET A 1 3.41 -18.76 -6.76
C MET A 1 4.21 -17.55 -7.22
N ALA A 2 3.73 -16.90 -8.23
CA ALA A 2 4.40 -15.68 -8.70
C ALA A 2 4.18 -14.54 -7.72
N GLU A 3 5.24 -13.78 -7.45
CA GLU A 3 5.11 -12.59 -6.62
C GLU A 3 4.40 -11.49 -7.41
N PRO A 4 3.58 -10.67 -6.75
CA PRO A 4 2.93 -9.54 -7.42
C PRO A 4 3.99 -8.53 -7.89
N LYS A 5 3.70 -7.86 -8.98
CA LYS A 5 4.63 -6.86 -9.52
C LYS A 5 4.48 -5.56 -8.75
N TYR A 6 5.56 -5.12 -8.15
CA TYR A 6 5.58 -3.84 -7.45
C TYR A 6 5.59 -2.68 -8.44
N PRO A 7 5.03 -1.52 -8.07
CA PRO A 7 5.02 -0.35 -8.96
C PRO A 7 6.44 0.05 -9.36
N LYS A 8 6.66 0.24 -10.65
CA LYS A 8 7.97 0.65 -11.16
C LYS A 8 8.21 2.13 -10.89
N GLY A 9 9.43 2.46 -10.53
CA GLY A 9 9.81 3.84 -10.26
C GLY A 9 9.35 4.35 -8.91
N GLU A 10 8.80 3.49 -8.07
CA GLU A 10 8.34 3.85 -6.75
C GLU A 10 9.08 3.03 -5.70
N ARG A 11 9.37 3.67 -4.58
CA ARG A 11 10.05 3.03 -3.47
C ARG A 11 9.02 2.52 -2.48
N VAL A 12 9.07 1.23 -2.17
CA VAL A 12 8.18 0.64 -1.16
C VAL A 12 8.79 0.86 0.22
N TRP A 13 8.04 1.54 1.10
CA TRP A 13 8.49 1.83 2.46
C TRP A 13 8.00 0.80 3.47
N VAL A 14 6.73 0.45 3.37
CA VAL A 14 6.08 -0.39 4.37
C VAL A 14 5.12 -1.33 3.69
N GLY A 15 5.10 -2.58 4.17
CA GLY A 15 4.07 -3.54 3.80
C GLY A 15 3.13 -3.71 4.99
N TYR A 16 1.84 -3.75 4.73
CA TYR A 16 0.82 -3.98 5.76
C TYR A 16 0.30 -5.39 5.64
N TYR A 17 0.40 -6.14 6.73
CA TYR A 17 0.03 -7.55 6.75
C TYR A 17 -1.15 -7.79 7.68
N ASN A 18 -2.02 -8.71 7.31
CA ASN A 18 -3.14 -9.09 8.18
C ASN A 18 -2.69 -10.08 9.26
N ALA A 19 -3.63 -10.56 10.07
CA ALA A 19 -3.33 -11.49 11.15
C ALA A 19 -2.78 -12.83 10.66
N GLU A 20 -3.02 -13.17 9.41
CA GLU A 20 -2.53 -14.41 8.79
C GLU A 20 -1.19 -14.21 8.09
N HIS A 21 -0.57 -13.07 8.28
CA HIS A 21 0.72 -12.69 7.67
C HIS A 21 0.65 -12.58 6.15
N GLU A 22 -0.52 -12.28 5.62
CA GLU A 22 -0.68 -12.04 4.19
C GLU A 22 -0.57 -10.55 3.90
N LEU A 23 0.16 -10.21 2.85
CA LEU A 23 0.33 -8.81 2.44
C LEU A 23 -0.99 -8.25 1.91
N CYS A 24 -1.43 -7.14 2.46
CA CYS A 24 -2.69 -6.51 2.08
C CYS A 24 -2.50 -5.16 1.37
N PHE A 25 -1.55 -4.37 1.86
CA PHE A 25 -1.30 -3.02 1.33
C PHE A 25 0.19 -2.74 1.30
N ILE A 26 0.59 -1.82 0.43
CA ILE A 26 1.95 -1.29 0.46
C ILE A 26 1.90 0.23 0.42
N LEU A 27 2.88 0.84 1.06
CA LEU A 27 3.05 2.29 1.04
C LEU A 27 4.29 2.60 0.23
N THR A 28 4.15 3.47 -0.77
CA THR A 28 5.25 3.81 -1.66
C THR A 28 5.43 5.32 -1.77
N SER A 29 6.56 5.73 -2.32
CA SER A 29 6.79 7.13 -2.69
C SER A 29 7.61 7.19 -3.96
N LYS A 30 7.57 8.34 -4.64
CA LYS A 30 8.40 8.61 -5.80
C LYS A 30 9.40 9.69 -5.46
N GLU A 31 10.60 9.57 -6.00
CA GLU A 31 11.68 10.49 -5.75
C GLU A 31 11.34 11.91 -6.18
N SER A 32 10.59 12.07 -7.26
CA SER A 32 10.21 13.37 -7.80
C SER A 32 8.89 13.92 -7.27
N CYS A 33 8.31 13.26 -6.27
CA CYS A 33 6.97 13.61 -5.79
C CYS A 33 6.97 13.64 -4.26
N GLU A 34 6.30 14.66 -3.69
CA GLU A 34 6.21 14.82 -2.23
C GLU A 34 5.12 13.97 -1.60
N PHE A 35 4.41 13.18 -2.41
CA PHE A 35 3.29 12.39 -1.92
C PHE A 35 3.69 10.94 -1.69
N TYR A 36 3.01 10.32 -0.72
CA TYR A 36 3.05 8.88 -0.54
C TYR A 36 1.83 8.29 -1.22
N PHE A 37 1.96 7.07 -1.69
CA PHE A 37 0.88 6.38 -2.38
C PHE A 37 0.55 5.09 -1.63
N LEU A 38 -0.74 4.78 -1.54
CA LEU A 38 -1.20 3.55 -0.92
C LEU A 38 -1.76 2.64 -2.00
N TYR A 39 -1.29 1.41 -2.02
CA TYR A 39 -1.78 0.38 -2.93
C TYR A 39 -2.39 -0.75 -2.14
N GLU A 40 -3.45 -1.33 -2.66
CA GLU A 40 -4.07 -2.52 -2.10
C GLU A 40 -3.76 -3.71 -3.02
N LEU A 41 -3.38 -4.83 -2.41
CA LEU A 41 -3.12 -6.05 -3.18
C LEU A 41 -4.46 -6.78 -3.36
N VAL A 42 -4.91 -6.86 -4.62
CA VAL A 42 -6.18 -7.49 -4.99
C VAL A 42 -5.91 -8.47 -6.12
N ASP A 43 -6.21 -9.74 -5.86
CA ASP A 43 -6.04 -10.82 -6.87
C ASP A 43 -4.63 -10.83 -7.49
N GLY A 44 -3.62 -10.62 -6.67
CA GLY A 44 -2.24 -10.66 -7.13
C GLY A 44 -1.75 -9.39 -7.79
N GLU A 45 -2.54 -8.33 -7.80
CA GLU A 45 -2.17 -7.05 -8.41
C GLU A 45 -2.30 -5.91 -7.40
N PHE A 46 -1.37 -4.97 -7.47
CA PHE A 46 -1.43 -3.77 -6.64
C PHE A 46 -2.28 -2.71 -7.33
N LYS A 47 -3.30 -2.24 -6.64
CA LYS A 47 -4.18 -1.18 -7.14
C LYS A 47 -4.00 0.07 -6.29
N LYS A 48 -3.72 1.19 -6.95
CA LYS A 48 -3.54 2.46 -6.26
C LYS A 48 -4.87 2.95 -5.70
N LEU A 49 -4.90 3.18 -4.39
CA LEU A 49 -6.08 3.71 -3.73
C LEU A 49 -6.08 5.22 -3.69
N GLY A 50 -4.92 5.82 -3.45
CA GLY A 50 -4.83 7.28 -3.38
C GLY A 50 -3.46 7.73 -2.96
N LYS A 51 -3.34 9.04 -2.70
CA LYS A 51 -2.10 9.65 -2.28
C LYS A 51 -2.34 10.65 -1.16
N ALA A 52 -1.31 10.91 -0.37
CA ALA A 52 -1.32 11.91 0.68
C ALA A 52 0.12 12.30 1.01
N ARG A 53 0.30 13.38 1.74
CA ARG A 53 1.64 13.84 2.11
C ARG A 53 2.24 13.04 3.25
N THR A 54 1.43 12.35 4.03
CA THR A 54 1.92 11.53 5.14
C THR A 54 1.29 10.15 5.10
N PRO A 55 2.03 9.13 5.56
CA PRO A 55 1.47 7.78 5.64
C PRO A 55 0.24 7.68 6.53
N LYS A 56 0.23 8.44 7.62
CA LYS A 56 -0.88 8.42 8.55
C LYS A 56 -2.19 8.87 7.92
N GLU A 57 -2.12 9.88 7.05
CA GLU A 57 -3.32 10.35 6.34
C GLU A 57 -3.90 9.25 5.47
N LEU A 58 -3.05 8.46 4.82
CA LEU A 58 -3.50 7.35 4.00
C LEU A 58 -4.12 6.25 4.84
N GLU A 59 -3.50 5.93 5.97
CA GLU A 59 -4.03 4.90 6.87
C GLU A 59 -5.41 5.28 7.39
N ASP A 60 -5.59 6.54 7.75
CA ASP A 60 -6.87 7.03 8.26
C ASP A 60 -7.92 7.13 7.16
N LYS A 61 -7.54 7.70 6.02
CA LYS A 61 -8.46 7.92 4.92
C LYS A 61 -9.05 6.63 4.36
N PHE A 62 -8.23 5.61 4.24
CA PHE A 62 -8.66 4.34 3.68
C PHE A 62 -8.93 3.26 4.72
N GLU A 63 -8.88 3.64 6.00
CA GLU A 63 -9.17 2.74 7.11
C GLU A 63 -8.41 1.41 7.01
N VAL A 64 -7.11 1.52 6.77
CA VAL A 64 -6.24 0.36 6.56
C VAL A 64 -6.37 -0.68 7.66
N SER A 65 -6.39 -0.25 8.92
CA SER A 65 -6.49 -1.16 10.04
C SER A 65 -7.78 -1.98 10.01
N LYS A 66 -8.88 -1.36 9.62
CA LYS A 66 -10.17 -2.05 9.54
C LYS A 66 -10.19 -3.03 8.38
N ARG A 67 -9.60 -2.65 7.24
CA ARG A 67 -9.58 -3.52 6.06
C ARG A 67 -8.75 -4.77 6.28
N MET A 68 -7.71 -4.67 7.11
CA MET A 68 -6.86 -5.81 7.40
C MET A 68 -7.46 -6.82 8.38
N ARG A 69 -8.58 -6.49 9.00
CA ARG A 69 -9.25 -7.37 9.96
C ARG A 69 -10.24 -8.35 9.34
N CYS A 70 -10.39 -8.32 8.09
CA CYS A 70 -11.33 -9.22 7.41
C CYS A 70 -10.93 -10.68 7.51
#